data_c38598972d063e75b2db0fffac8ee7a6
#
_entry.id   c38598972d063e75b2db0fffac8ee7a6
#
_cell.length_a   1.000
_cell.length_b   1.000
_cell.length_c   1.000
_cell.angle_alpha   90.00
_cell.angle_beta   90.00
_cell.angle_gamma   90.00
#
_symmetry.space_group_name_H-M   'P 1'
#
loop_
_entity.id
_entity.type
_entity.pdbx_description
1 polymer ?
#
loop_
_entity_poly.entity_id
_entity_poly.type
_entity_poly.pdbx_seq_one_letter_code
_entity_poly.pdbx_strand_id
1 'polypeptide(L)'
;MIHKLSGIYETVDFREDEQICLYYNDENENYPPHWHTSFEVLMPIVNGYRALCGGKDYYLREGDILLIGPCMIHELFAPEQGERIIFQPCLSHISTKELNLLTMIINPATLITPEGYPQIYDRVKILMLEIKEEYFGGAPYQETIIMSKFLEILACVGRGHVTAHTVGQQETGVNSRQKEYVEKFILITDYINNHFTEDLSLEGVASQAGFSKFHFSRLFKQYTDSTFYKYLNQKRIEFAKTLLQDPGVSVTEVAFK
;
A
#
# COMPACT_ATOMS: atom_id res chain seq x y z
N MET A 1 15.13 -11.01 7.11
CA MET A 1 15.67 -9.98 8.08
C MET A 1 15.39 -8.58 7.55
N ILE A 2 14.75 -7.71 8.35
CA ILE A 2 14.59 -6.28 7.99
C ILE A 2 15.97 -5.64 8.12
N HIS A 3 16.58 -5.26 7.01
CA HIS A 3 17.98 -4.81 6.98
C HIS A 3 18.17 -3.34 7.44
N LYS A 4 17.12 -2.50 7.38
CA LYS A 4 17.27 -1.06 7.64
C LYS A 4 16.06 -0.49 8.38
N LEU A 5 15.98 -0.72 9.70
CA LEU A 5 15.01 -0.06 10.59
C LEU A 5 15.57 1.24 11.17
N SER A 6 14.82 2.34 11.04
CA SER A 6 15.04 3.59 11.76
C SER A 6 13.83 3.83 12.68
N GLY A 7 13.94 3.43 13.94
CA GLY A 7 12.78 3.30 14.82
C GLY A 7 11.84 2.20 14.32
N ILE A 8 10.63 2.56 13.90
CA ILE A 8 9.65 1.65 13.27
C ILE A 8 9.52 1.87 11.76
N TYR A 9 10.35 2.73 11.15
CA TYR A 9 10.36 2.93 9.70
C TYR A 9 11.36 1.99 9.05
N GLU A 10 10.89 1.19 8.12
CA GLU A 10 11.73 0.34 7.27
C GLU A 10 12.06 1.06 5.96
N THR A 11 13.35 1.13 5.65
CA THR A 11 13.80 1.45 4.30
C THR A 11 13.88 0.16 3.50
N VAL A 12 12.90 -0.06 2.61
CA VAL A 12 12.88 -1.24 1.72
C VAL A 12 14.13 -1.20 0.83
N ASP A 13 14.86 -2.31 0.78
CA ASP A 13 16.13 -2.41 0.07
C ASP A 13 15.88 -2.79 -1.40
N PHE A 14 15.36 -1.81 -2.17
CA PHE A 14 15.27 -1.97 -3.61
C PHE A 14 16.67 -2.06 -4.22
N ARG A 15 16.84 -2.90 -5.24
CA ARG A 15 18.07 -2.87 -6.06
C ARG A 15 18.17 -1.49 -6.74
N GLU A 16 19.39 -1.09 -7.12
CA GLU A 16 19.61 0.18 -7.81
C GLU A 16 18.66 0.29 -9.03
N ASP A 17 17.90 1.39 -9.06
CA ASP A 17 16.90 1.71 -10.10
C ASP A 17 15.66 0.78 -10.16
N GLU A 18 15.50 -0.22 -9.27
CA GLU A 18 14.32 -1.06 -9.21
C GLU A 18 13.30 -0.53 -8.20
N GLN A 19 12.00 -0.79 -8.46
CA GLN A 19 10.88 -0.41 -7.59
C GLN A 19 10.15 -1.63 -7.02
N ILE A 20 10.81 -2.77 -7.05
CA ILE A 20 10.29 -4.02 -6.54
C ILE A 20 11.33 -4.71 -5.66
N CYS A 21 10.86 -5.33 -4.58
CA CYS A 21 11.66 -6.22 -3.77
C CYS A 21 10.84 -7.48 -3.50
N LEU A 22 11.44 -8.65 -3.67
CA LEU A 22 10.79 -9.93 -3.39
C LEU A 22 11.72 -10.83 -2.64
N TYR A 23 11.22 -11.35 -1.52
CA TYR A 23 11.86 -12.37 -0.72
C TYR A 23 11.06 -13.68 -0.86
N TYR A 24 11.77 -14.75 -1.15
CA TYR A 24 11.29 -16.11 -0.95
C TYR A 24 12.13 -16.68 0.17
N ASN A 25 11.58 -16.71 1.37
CA ASN A 25 12.35 -17.05 2.55
C ASN A 25 11.70 -18.14 3.40
N ASP A 26 12.55 -18.84 4.14
CA ASP A 26 12.25 -19.90 5.11
C ASP A 26 12.68 -19.51 6.53
N GLU A 27 13.07 -18.25 6.76
CA GLU A 27 13.52 -17.77 8.05
C GLU A 27 12.40 -17.86 9.11
N ASN A 28 12.74 -18.30 10.32
CA ASN A 28 11.83 -18.39 11.47
C ASN A 28 11.86 -17.12 12.33
N GLU A 29 12.38 -16.02 11.81
CA GLU A 29 12.45 -14.75 12.52
C GLU A 29 11.15 -13.95 12.41
N ASN A 30 10.70 -13.39 13.51
CA ASN A 30 9.61 -12.43 13.53
C ASN A 30 10.10 -11.06 13.08
N TYR A 31 9.23 -10.34 12.40
CA TYR A 31 9.46 -8.95 12.03
C TYR A 31 8.74 -8.05 13.03
N PRO A 32 9.46 -7.21 13.80
CA PRO A 32 8.84 -6.32 14.79
C PRO A 32 7.92 -5.30 14.15
N PRO A 33 7.09 -4.56 14.92
CA PRO A 33 6.24 -3.51 14.36
C PRO A 33 7.02 -2.53 13.53
N HIS A 34 6.64 -2.40 12.25
CA HIS A 34 7.28 -1.50 11.28
C HIS A 34 6.27 -1.01 10.24
N TRP A 35 6.69 -0.04 9.44
CA TRP A 35 5.95 0.46 8.28
C TRP A 35 6.92 0.95 7.20
N HIS A 36 6.47 0.91 5.96
CA HIS A 36 7.18 1.42 4.78
C HIS A 36 6.21 2.03 3.77
N THR A 37 6.73 2.70 2.75
CA THR A 37 5.91 3.40 1.73
C THR A 37 5.45 2.51 0.57
N SER A 38 5.94 1.29 0.50
CA SER A 38 5.53 0.28 -0.49
C SER A 38 4.25 -0.43 -0.09
N PHE A 39 3.58 -1.07 -1.03
CA PHE A 39 2.69 -2.18 -0.71
C PHE A 39 3.49 -3.36 -0.18
N GLU A 40 2.83 -4.26 0.54
CA GLU A 40 3.39 -5.56 0.87
C GLU A 40 2.38 -6.66 0.60
N VAL A 41 2.82 -7.72 -0.10
CA VAL A 41 2.00 -8.88 -0.38
C VAL A 41 2.67 -10.11 0.21
N LEU A 42 1.98 -10.76 1.15
CA LEU A 42 2.42 -11.97 1.83
C LEU A 42 1.66 -13.18 1.29
N MET A 43 2.38 -14.25 0.96
CA MET A 43 1.77 -15.53 0.60
C MET A 43 2.59 -16.69 1.20
N PRO A 44 2.10 -17.38 2.25
CA PRO A 44 2.70 -18.61 2.73
C PRO A 44 2.63 -19.70 1.67
N ILE A 45 3.73 -20.41 1.46
CA ILE A 45 3.84 -21.56 0.54
C ILE A 45 3.83 -22.87 1.31
N VAL A 46 4.55 -22.89 2.45
CA VAL A 46 4.59 -24.05 3.38
C VAL A 46 4.31 -23.55 4.77
N ASN A 47 3.37 -24.17 5.45
CA ASN A 47 2.81 -23.79 6.75
C ASN A 47 2.10 -22.42 6.71
N GLY A 48 1.43 -22.08 7.82
CA GLY A 48 0.72 -20.82 7.95
C GLY A 48 1.62 -19.68 8.39
N TYR A 49 1.07 -18.46 8.37
CA TYR A 49 1.74 -17.25 8.79
C TYR A 49 0.78 -16.34 9.55
N ARG A 50 1.29 -15.57 10.50
CA ARG A 50 0.46 -14.59 11.23
C ARG A 50 0.99 -13.18 10.98
N ALA A 51 0.08 -12.24 10.76
CA ALA A 51 0.39 -10.82 10.68
C ALA A 51 -0.54 -10.03 11.59
N LEU A 52 -0.02 -9.02 12.27
CA LEU A 52 -0.80 -8.00 12.98
C LEU A 52 -0.68 -6.71 12.16
N CYS A 53 -1.79 -6.21 11.64
CA CYS A 53 -1.80 -5.01 10.81
C CYS A 53 -2.95 -4.09 11.21
N GLY A 54 -2.64 -2.82 11.51
CA GLY A 54 -3.63 -1.84 11.93
C GLY A 54 -4.42 -2.26 13.18
N GLY A 55 -3.81 -3.04 14.08
CA GLY A 55 -4.43 -3.57 15.31
C GLY A 55 -5.33 -4.79 15.09
N LYS A 56 -5.37 -5.38 13.89
CA LYS A 56 -6.12 -6.58 13.54
C LYS A 56 -5.18 -7.74 13.26
N ASP A 57 -5.47 -8.91 13.85
CA ASP A 57 -4.76 -10.16 13.58
C ASP A 57 -5.28 -10.82 12.29
N TYR A 58 -4.33 -11.27 11.48
CA TYR A 58 -4.55 -12.04 10.26
C TYR A 58 -3.82 -13.38 10.38
N TYR A 59 -4.54 -14.47 10.22
CA TYR A 59 -4.00 -15.84 10.21
C TYR A 59 -4.11 -16.37 8.79
N LEU A 60 -2.96 -16.56 8.14
CA LEU A 60 -2.84 -17.03 6.77
C LEU A 60 -2.57 -18.52 6.79
N ARG A 61 -3.34 -19.29 6.02
CA ARG A 61 -3.04 -20.67 5.66
C ARG A 61 -2.14 -20.70 4.42
N GLU A 62 -1.62 -21.86 4.08
CA GLU A 62 -0.88 -22.06 2.82
C GLU A 62 -1.69 -21.58 1.62
N GLY A 63 -1.11 -20.71 0.82
CA GLY A 63 -1.71 -20.10 -0.36
C GLY A 63 -2.68 -18.95 -0.10
N ASP A 64 -3.04 -18.62 1.14
CA ASP A 64 -3.75 -17.38 1.44
C ASP A 64 -2.86 -16.18 1.12
N ILE A 65 -3.45 -15.06 0.68
CA ILE A 65 -2.69 -13.89 0.26
C ILE A 65 -3.15 -12.69 1.09
N LEU A 66 -2.20 -12.06 1.81
CA LEU A 66 -2.46 -10.80 2.54
C LEU A 66 -1.84 -9.65 1.77
N LEU A 67 -2.65 -8.71 1.36
CA LEU A 67 -2.24 -7.47 0.73
C LEU A 67 -2.32 -6.34 1.76
N ILE A 68 -1.17 -5.77 2.13
CA ILE A 68 -1.03 -4.67 3.09
C ILE A 68 -0.81 -3.38 2.30
N GLY A 69 -1.56 -2.34 2.65
CA GLY A 69 -1.43 -1.01 2.05
C GLY A 69 -0.16 -0.27 2.47
N PRO A 70 0.29 0.73 1.69
CA PRO A 70 1.43 1.57 2.05
C PRO A 70 1.23 2.28 3.38
N CYS A 71 2.33 2.54 4.09
CA CYS A 71 2.36 3.29 5.36
C CYS A 71 1.57 2.64 6.51
N MET A 72 1.17 1.38 6.40
CA MET A 72 0.48 0.66 7.46
C MET A 72 1.48 0.05 8.44
N ILE A 73 1.27 0.30 9.75
CA ILE A 73 2.06 -0.38 10.78
C ILE A 73 1.62 -1.83 10.83
N HIS A 74 2.58 -2.72 10.65
CA HIS A 74 2.36 -4.16 10.72
C HIS A 74 3.52 -4.88 11.40
N GLU A 75 3.23 -6.07 11.90
CA GLU A 75 4.15 -6.97 12.58
C GLU A 75 3.92 -8.38 12.04
N LEU A 76 4.99 -9.12 11.78
CA LEU A 76 4.92 -10.43 11.17
C LEU A 76 5.49 -11.49 12.10
N PHE A 77 4.79 -12.62 12.18
CA PHE A 77 5.15 -13.72 13.06
C PHE A 77 5.38 -14.99 12.23
N ALA A 78 6.63 -15.38 12.14
CA ALA A 78 7.03 -16.58 11.42
C ALA A 78 6.71 -17.85 12.20
N PRO A 79 6.29 -18.93 11.54
CA PRO A 79 6.25 -20.25 12.15
C PRO A 79 7.69 -20.78 12.38
N GLU A 80 7.85 -21.81 13.21
CA GLU A 80 9.15 -22.47 13.44
C GLU A 80 9.76 -23.01 12.13
N GLN A 81 8.93 -23.44 11.20
CA GLN A 81 9.31 -23.90 9.86
C GLN A 81 8.26 -23.41 8.87
N GLY A 82 8.67 -23.02 7.69
CA GLY A 82 7.75 -22.58 6.64
C GLY A 82 8.47 -21.83 5.53
N GLU A 83 7.80 -21.70 4.41
CA GLU A 83 8.26 -20.93 3.26
C GLU A 83 7.21 -19.91 2.87
N ARG A 84 7.63 -18.74 2.46
CA ARG A 84 6.74 -17.64 2.09
C ARG A 84 7.30 -16.72 1.03
N ILE A 85 6.42 -16.12 0.27
CA ILE A 85 6.70 -14.97 -0.58
C ILE A 85 6.35 -13.72 0.21
N ILE A 86 7.29 -12.78 0.27
CA ILE A 86 7.09 -11.38 0.71
C ILE A 86 7.45 -10.52 -0.49
N PHE A 87 6.47 -9.81 -1.05
CA PHE A 87 6.63 -8.98 -2.22
C PHE A 87 6.30 -7.53 -1.88
N GLN A 88 7.24 -6.62 -2.10
CA GLN A 88 7.16 -5.20 -1.76
C GLN A 88 7.29 -4.34 -3.02
N PRO A 89 6.21 -4.09 -3.78
CA PRO A 89 6.20 -3.19 -4.92
C PRO A 89 6.00 -1.73 -4.49
N CYS A 90 6.75 -0.81 -5.11
CA CYS A 90 6.60 0.62 -4.93
C CYS A 90 5.86 1.24 -6.12
N LEU A 91 4.72 1.88 -5.87
CA LEU A 91 3.93 2.58 -6.88
C LEU A 91 4.06 4.11 -6.79
N SER A 92 5.11 4.63 -6.15
CA SER A 92 5.29 6.08 -5.90
C SER A 92 5.23 6.94 -7.15
N HIS A 93 5.58 6.37 -8.31
CA HIS A 93 5.58 7.07 -9.61
C HIS A 93 4.28 6.87 -10.42
N ILE A 94 3.37 6.01 -9.95
CA ILE A 94 2.09 5.78 -10.60
C ILE A 94 1.00 6.36 -9.71
N SER A 95 0.50 7.53 -10.09
CA SER A 95 -0.63 8.16 -9.40
C SER A 95 -1.83 8.21 -10.32
N THR A 96 -2.80 7.36 -10.06
CA THR A 96 -4.12 7.42 -10.70
C THR A 96 -5.20 7.47 -9.64
N LYS A 97 -6.34 8.06 -9.98
CA LYS A 97 -7.52 8.09 -9.09
C LYS A 97 -7.94 6.69 -8.65
N GLU A 98 -7.83 5.71 -9.55
CA GLU A 98 -8.16 4.31 -9.26
C GLU A 98 -7.19 3.67 -8.26
N LEU A 99 -5.88 3.94 -8.35
CA LEU A 99 -4.90 3.42 -7.39
C LEU A 99 -5.09 4.01 -6.00
N ASN A 100 -5.43 5.29 -5.91
CA ASN A 100 -5.77 5.91 -4.64
C ASN A 100 -7.00 5.24 -4.00
N LEU A 101 -8.03 4.95 -4.81
CA LEU A 101 -9.21 4.18 -4.39
C LEU A 101 -8.84 2.78 -3.87
N LEU A 102 -8.00 2.06 -4.60
CA LEU A 102 -7.56 0.72 -4.25
C LEU A 102 -6.76 0.70 -2.95
N THR A 103 -5.85 1.65 -2.77
CA THR A 103 -5.10 1.80 -1.51
C THR A 103 -6.04 1.95 -0.31
N MET A 104 -7.14 2.67 -0.48
CA MET A 104 -8.13 2.86 0.60
C MET A 104 -8.99 1.63 0.86
N ILE A 105 -9.37 0.90 -0.20
CA ILE A 105 -10.10 -0.36 -0.10
C ILE A 105 -9.27 -1.42 0.63
N ILE A 106 -7.98 -1.46 0.36
CA ILE A 106 -7.02 -2.40 0.95
C ILE A 106 -6.74 -2.10 2.42
N ASN A 107 -6.85 -0.85 2.85
CA ASN A 107 -6.44 -0.39 4.18
C ASN A 107 -7.28 -1.01 5.33
N PRO A 108 -6.68 -1.52 6.43
CA PRO A 108 -5.22 -1.64 6.65
C PRO A 108 -4.60 -2.78 5.84
N ALA A 109 -5.33 -3.85 5.61
CA ALA A 109 -4.92 -4.98 4.80
C ALA A 109 -6.14 -5.80 4.33
N THR A 110 -6.02 -6.44 3.17
CA THR A 110 -7.03 -7.33 2.61
C THR A 110 -6.51 -8.78 2.59
N LEU A 111 -7.18 -9.68 3.29
CA LEU A 111 -6.89 -11.11 3.28
C LEU A 111 -7.72 -11.80 2.19
N ILE A 112 -7.05 -12.32 1.18
CA ILE A 112 -7.63 -13.01 0.02
C ILE A 112 -7.51 -14.53 0.26
N THR A 113 -8.65 -15.18 0.44
CA THR A 113 -8.76 -16.63 0.64
C THR A 113 -9.72 -17.24 -0.38
N PRO A 114 -9.68 -18.56 -0.62
CA PRO A 114 -10.64 -19.23 -1.50
C PRO A 114 -12.10 -18.98 -1.10
N GLU A 115 -12.38 -18.93 0.21
CA GLU A 115 -13.73 -18.73 0.74
C GLU A 115 -14.16 -17.27 0.72
N GLY A 116 -13.22 -16.34 1.02
CA GLY A 116 -13.51 -14.90 1.10
C GLY A 116 -13.61 -14.22 -0.27
N TYR A 117 -12.83 -14.70 -1.22
CA TYR A 117 -12.73 -14.13 -2.57
C TYR A 117 -12.71 -15.19 -3.68
N PRO A 118 -13.72 -16.09 -3.75
CA PRO A 118 -13.70 -17.25 -4.66
C PRO A 118 -13.56 -16.88 -6.14
N GLN A 119 -13.99 -15.68 -6.52
CA GLN A 119 -13.99 -15.23 -7.92
C GLN A 119 -12.62 -14.73 -8.42
N ILE A 120 -11.72 -14.33 -7.50
CA ILE A 120 -10.42 -13.75 -7.85
C ILE A 120 -9.24 -14.53 -7.28
N TYR A 121 -9.47 -15.38 -6.27
CA TYR A 121 -8.40 -16.05 -5.53
C TYR A 121 -7.43 -16.81 -6.44
N ASP A 122 -7.93 -17.70 -7.30
CA ASP A 122 -7.08 -18.52 -8.17
C ASP A 122 -6.22 -17.63 -9.10
N ARG A 123 -6.81 -16.57 -9.65
CA ARG A 123 -6.07 -15.65 -10.50
C ARG A 123 -4.99 -14.90 -9.75
N VAL A 124 -5.30 -14.38 -8.57
CA VAL A 124 -4.32 -13.63 -7.73
C VAL A 124 -3.20 -14.57 -7.30
N LYS A 125 -3.51 -15.81 -6.91
CA LYS A 125 -2.51 -16.83 -6.55
C LYS A 125 -1.57 -17.15 -7.72
N ILE A 126 -2.10 -17.35 -8.91
CA ILE A 126 -1.30 -17.58 -10.12
C ILE A 126 -0.39 -16.39 -10.38
N LEU A 127 -0.90 -15.16 -10.32
CA LEU A 127 -0.11 -13.95 -10.52
C LEU A 127 1.05 -13.84 -9.52
N MET A 128 0.83 -14.17 -8.24
CA MET A 128 1.89 -14.16 -7.22
C MET A 128 3.00 -15.18 -7.53
N LEU A 129 2.63 -16.37 -7.99
CA LEU A 129 3.61 -17.39 -8.39
C LEU A 129 4.38 -16.96 -9.65
N GLU A 130 3.69 -16.41 -10.65
CA GLU A 130 4.33 -15.88 -11.85
C GLU A 130 5.25 -14.69 -11.54
N ILE A 131 4.90 -13.81 -10.59
CA ILE A 131 5.77 -12.72 -10.10
C ILE A 131 7.04 -13.29 -9.50
N LYS A 132 6.93 -14.33 -8.66
CA LYS A 132 8.09 -15.01 -8.07
C LYS A 132 8.99 -15.59 -9.16
N GLU A 133 8.44 -16.33 -10.11
CA GLU A 133 9.21 -16.95 -11.19
C GLU A 133 9.92 -15.89 -12.06
N GLU A 134 9.23 -14.84 -12.41
CA GLU A 134 9.79 -13.72 -13.18
C GLU A 134 10.94 -13.03 -12.43
N TYR A 135 10.75 -12.76 -11.12
CA TYR A 135 11.75 -12.08 -10.29
C TYR A 135 13.07 -12.86 -10.18
N PHE A 136 13.00 -14.17 -10.05
CA PHE A 136 14.19 -15.01 -9.96
C PHE A 136 14.70 -15.49 -11.33
N GLY A 137 13.91 -15.35 -12.39
CA GLY A 137 14.27 -15.74 -13.75
C GLY A 137 15.30 -14.83 -14.42
N GLY A 138 15.38 -13.57 -14.02
CA GLY A 138 16.36 -12.60 -14.52
C GLY A 138 16.20 -12.24 -16.00
N ALA A 139 14.97 -12.33 -16.54
CA ALA A 139 14.69 -12.00 -17.94
C ALA A 139 14.72 -10.48 -18.20
N PRO A 140 15.06 -10.03 -19.43
CA PRO A 140 14.93 -8.60 -19.77
C PRO A 140 13.51 -8.10 -19.55
N TYR A 141 13.35 -6.84 -19.06
CA TYR A 141 12.08 -6.21 -18.75
C TYR A 141 11.26 -6.87 -17.63
N GLN A 142 11.91 -7.69 -16.78
CA GLN A 142 11.25 -8.40 -15.67
C GLN A 142 10.45 -7.45 -14.78
N GLU A 143 10.98 -6.27 -14.44
CA GLU A 143 10.29 -5.30 -13.59
C GLU A 143 8.96 -4.84 -14.20
N THR A 144 8.96 -4.52 -15.50
CA THR A 144 7.75 -4.13 -16.22
C THR A 144 6.69 -5.25 -16.21
N ILE A 145 7.12 -6.50 -16.40
CA ILE A 145 6.23 -7.66 -16.35
C ILE A 145 5.69 -7.87 -14.93
N ILE A 146 6.53 -7.81 -13.92
CA ILE A 146 6.14 -7.93 -12.51
C ILE A 146 5.14 -6.83 -12.12
N MET A 147 5.43 -5.58 -12.48
CA MET A 147 4.54 -4.45 -12.18
C MET A 147 3.19 -4.59 -12.90
N SER A 148 3.16 -5.07 -14.15
CA SER A 148 1.90 -5.32 -14.86
C SER A 148 1.04 -6.36 -14.15
N LYS A 149 1.64 -7.43 -13.65
CA LYS A 149 0.97 -8.48 -12.86
C LYS A 149 0.45 -7.94 -11.52
N PHE A 150 1.23 -7.10 -10.85
CA PHE A 150 0.81 -6.47 -9.62
C PHE A 150 -0.38 -5.51 -9.82
N LEU A 151 -0.36 -4.72 -10.88
CA LEU A 151 -1.51 -3.87 -11.25
C LEU A 151 -2.76 -4.70 -11.55
N GLU A 152 -2.61 -5.88 -12.16
CA GLU A 152 -3.71 -6.83 -12.36
C GLU A 152 -4.24 -7.37 -11.01
N ILE A 153 -3.36 -7.71 -10.04
CA ILE A 153 -3.77 -8.09 -8.68
C ILE A 153 -4.63 -7.00 -8.06
N LEU A 154 -4.17 -5.75 -8.10
CA LEU A 154 -4.92 -4.61 -7.56
C LEU A 154 -6.29 -4.45 -8.24
N ALA A 155 -6.35 -4.60 -9.56
CA ALA A 155 -7.60 -4.53 -10.32
C ALA A 155 -8.56 -5.68 -9.94
N CYS A 156 -8.05 -6.90 -9.75
CA CYS A 156 -8.83 -8.04 -9.27
C CYS A 156 -9.43 -7.76 -7.88
N VAL A 157 -8.61 -7.26 -6.95
CA VAL A 157 -9.06 -6.91 -5.60
C VAL A 157 -10.14 -5.84 -5.64
N GLY A 158 -9.94 -4.76 -6.40
CA GLY A 158 -10.95 -3.71 -6.58
C GLY A 158 -12.28 -4.24 -7.11
N ARG A 159 -12.26 -5.09 -8.13
CA ARG A 159 -13.46 -5.74 -8.68
C ARG A 159 -14.11 -6.70 -7.69
N GLY A 160 -13.30 -7.47 -6.96
CA GLY A 160 -13.78 -8.38 -5.92
C GLY A 160 -14.53 -7.65 -4.79
N HIS A 161 -14.04 -6.49 -4.37
CA HIS A 161 -14.73 -5.65 -3.39
C HIS A 161 -16.08 -5.13 -3.91
N VAL A 162 -16.16 -4.66 -5.15
CA VAL A 162 -17.41 -4.20 -5.77
C VAL A 162 -18.43 -5.33 -5.81
N THR A 163 -18.01 -6.55 -6.18
CA THR A 163 -18.92 -7.71 -6.29
C THR A 163 -19.40 -8.21 -4.93
N ALA A 164 -18.52 -8.24 -3.91
CA ALA A 164 -18.88 -8.66 -2.55
C ALA A 164 -19.93 -7.73 -1.93
N HIS A 165 -19.86 -6.42 -2.24
CA HIS A 165 -20.85 -5.45 -1.76
C HIS A 165 -22.18 -5.46 -2.54
N THR A 166 -22.21 -6.00 -3.77
CA THR A 166 -23.44 -6.08 -4.57
C THR A 166 -24.27 -7.35 -4.32
N VAL A 167 -23.66 -8.41 -3.76
CA VAL A 167 -24.32 -9.75 -3.67
C VAL A 167 -24.82 -10.10 -2.28
N GLY A 168 -24.54 -9.36 -1.22
CA GLY A 168 -24.84 -9.99 0.07
C GLY A 168 -24.97 -9.18 1.33
N GLN A 169 -25.15 -7.86 1.32
CA GLN A 169 -25.55 -7.17 2.57
C GLN A 169 -26.52 -6.02 2.29
N GLN A 170 -27.72 -6.12 2.91
CA GLN A 170 -28.53 -4.94 3.20
C GLN A 170 -27.64 -3.91 3.89
N GLU A 171 -27.52 -2.74 3.29
CA GLU A 171 -26.77 -1.61 3.83
C GLU A 171 -27.27 -1.31 5.26
N THR A 172 -26.55 -1.79 6.26
CA THR A 172 -26.66 -1.20 7.59
C THR A 172 -26.04 0.19 7.52
N GLY A 173 -26.69 1.20 8.05
CA GLY A 173 -26.35 2.63 7.89
C GLY A 173 -24.93 3.04 8.30
N VAL A 174 -24.12 2.12 8.81
CA VAL A 174 -22.69 2.27 9.10
C VAL A 174 -21.86 2.24 7.81
N ASN A 175 -22.22 1.40 6.83
CA ASN A 175 -21.50 1.28 5.56
C ASN A 175 -21.66 2.51 4.64
N SER A 176 -22.81 3.17 4.68
CA SER A 176 -23.06 4.36 3.87
C SER A 176 -22.19 5.55 4.29
N ARG A 177 -22.02 5.81 5.58
CA ARG A 177 -21.14 6.88 6.09
C ARG A 177 -19.65 6.59 5.85
N GLN A 178 -19.25 5.35 5.98
CA GLN A 178 -17.87 4.95 5.74
C GLN A 178 -17.51 5.10 4.25
N LYS A 179 -18.41 4.72 3.35
CA LYS A 179 -18.27 4.94 1.91
C LYS A 179 -18.18 6.43 1.57
N GLU A 180 -19.04 7.27 2.14
CA GLU A 180 -19.01 8.72 1.97
C GLU A 180 -17.67 9.33 2.46
N TYR A 181 -17.15 8.87 3.60
CA TYR A 181 -15.86 9.33 4.12
C TYR A 181 -14.71 8.92 3.20
N VAL A 182 -14.74 7.69 2.69
CA VAL A 182 -13.77 7.17 1.71
C VAL A 182 -13.78 8.03 0.45
N GLU A 183 -14.95 8.28 -0.13
CA GLU A 183 -15.10 9.11 -1.34
C GLU A 183 -14.58 10.53 -1.12
N LYS A 184 -14.95 11.17 0.00
CA LYS A 184 -14.45 12.51 0.36
C LYS A 184 -12.94 12.52 0.56
N PHE A 185 -12.40 11.46 1.16
CA PHE A 185 -10.97 11.37 1.42
C PHE A 185 -10.16 11.21 0.14
N ILE A 186 -10.70 10.48 -0.85
CA ILE A 186 -10.11 10.36 -2.18
C ILE A 186 -10.02 11.72 -2.86
N LEU A 187 -11.13 12.45 -2.90
CA LEU A 187 -11.17 13.78 -3.51
C LEU A 187 -10.15 14.72 -2.87
N ILE A 188 -9.92 14.57 -1.57
CA ILE A 188 -8.96 15.39 -0.83
C ILE A 188 -7.53 15.00 -1.09
N THR A 189 -7.23 13.71 -1.09
CA THR A 189 -5.87 13.25 -1.42
C THR A 189 -5.50 13.59 -2.85
N ASP A 190 -6.46 13.49 -3.77
CA ASP A 190 -6.28 13.95 -5.16
C ASP A 190 -6.05 15.46 -5.22
N TYR A 191 -6.83 16.26 -4.49
CA TYR A 191 -6.62 17.70 -4.37
C TYR A 191 -5.23 18.02 -3.83
N ILE A 192 -4.80 17.39 -2.73
CA ILE A 192 -3.45 17.61 -2.17
C ILE A 192 -2.37 17.23 -3.19
N ASN A 193 -2.52 16.09 -3.88
CA ASN A 193 -1.56 15.61 -4.86
C ASN A 193 -1.43 16.52 -6.11
N ASN A 194 -2.47 17.28 -6.43
CA ASN A 194 -2.44 18.22 -7.55
C ASN A 194 -2.05 19.65 -7.15
N HIS A 195 -2.09 19.98 -5.83
CA HIS A 195 -1.87 21.33 -5.31
C HIS A 195 -0.79 21.41 -4.23
N PHE A 196 0.03 20.36 -4.05
CA PHE A 196 1.03 20.28 -2.96
C PHE A 196 2.10 21.39 -3.01
N THR A 197 2.32 22.01 -4.17
CA THR A 197 3.22 23.17 -4.33
C THR A 197 2.61 24.48 -3.84
N GLU A 198 1.29 24.53 -3.67
CA GLU A 198 0.58 25.70 -3.17
C GLU A 198 0.60 25.78 -1.63
N ASP A 199 0.22 26.93 -1.08
CA ASP A 199 0.13 27.10 0.38
C ASP A 199 -1.14 26.44 0.93
N LEU A 200 -1.07 25.13 1.11
CA LEU A 200 -2.16 24.32 1.65
C LEU A 200 -2.18 24.35 3.17
N SER A 201 -3.31 24.79 3.75
CA SER A 201 -3.55 24.70 5.19
C SER A 201 -4.47 23.53 5.54
N LEU A 202 -4.25 22.94 6.73
CA LEU A 202 -5.10 21.87 7.26
C LEU A 202 -6.58 22.31 7.34
N GLU A 203 -6.83 23.57 7.72
CA GLU A 203 -8.17 24.15 7.80
C GLU A 203 -8.83 24.27 6.43
N GLY A 204 -8.09 24.76 5.43
CA GLY A 204 -8.58 24.94 4.07
C GLY A 204 -8.98 23.61 3.45
N VAL A 205 -8.10 22.61 3.56
CA VAL A 205 -8.34 21.26 3.03
C VAL A 205 -9.49 20.56 3.77
N ALA A 206 -9.56 20.68 5.09
CA ALA A 206 -10.66 20.13 5.88
C ALA A 206 -12.02 20.74 5.48
N SER A 207 -12.05 22.06 5.26
CA SER A 207 -13.25 22.79 4.84
C SER A 207 -13.77 22.33 3.48
N GLN A 208 -12.87 22.10 2.51
CA GLN A 208 -13.23 21.56 1.20
C GLN A 208 -13.89 20.18 1.28
N ALA A 209 -13.46 19.36 2.25
CA ALA A 209 -14.07 18.06 2.52
C ALA A 209 -15.40 18.12 3.28
N GLY A 210 -15.77 19.27 3.77
CA GLY A 210 -16.91 19.42 4.65
C GLY A 210 -16.68 18.84 6.05
N PHE A 211 -15.41 18.84 6.52
CA PHE A 211 -15.03 18.38 7.86
C PHE A 211 -14.58 19.54 8.74
N SER A 212 -14.74 19.40 10.06
CA SER A 212 -14.01 20.24 10.99
C SER A 212 -12.53 19.87 10.98
N LYS A 213 -11.64 20.83 11.26
CA LYS A 213 -10.17 20.62 11.35
C LYS A 213 -9.79 19.41 12.21
N PHE A 214 -10.40 19.26 13.39
CA PHE A 214 -10.09 18.17 14.31
C PHE A 214 -10.57 16.81 13.78
N HIS A 215 -11.76 16.78 13.17
CA HIS A 215 -12.28 15.55 12.58
C HIS A 215 -11.45 15.13 11.37
N PHE A 216 -11.13 16.06 10.50
CA PHE A 216 -10.26 15.83 9.34
C PHE A 216 -8.87 15.33 9.76
N SER A 217 -8.21 16.00 10.72
CA SER A 217 -6.89 15.58 11.20
C SER A 217 -6.87 14.15 11.71
N ARG A 218 -7.93 13.74 12.45
CA ARG A 218 -8.07 12.37 12.96
C ARG A 218 -8.29 11.38 11.83
N LEU A 219 -9.19 11.68 10.89
CA LEU A 219 -9.45 10.84 9.72
C LEU A 219 -8.20 10.75 8.84
N PHE A 220 -7.55 11.87 8.58
CA PHE A 220 -6.34 11.92 7.78
C PHE A 220 -5.26 11.01 8.36
N LYS A 221 -5.02 11.10 9.68
CA LYS A 221 -4.09 10.20 10.36
C LYS A 221 -4.53 8.74 10.32
N GLN A 222 -5.83 8.48 10.44
CA GLN A 222 -6.38 7.12 10.37
C GLN A 222 -6.20 6.48 8.99
N TYR A 223 -6.35 7.26 7.90
CA TYR A 223 -6.30 6.76 6.52
C TYR A 223 -4.90 6.81 5.89
N THR A 224 -4.02 7.71 6.35
CA THR A 224 -2.66 7.86 5.79
C THR A 224 -1.56 7.45 6.77
N ASP A 225 -1.93 7.12 8.00
CA ASP A 225 -1.03 6.93 9.16
C ASP A 225 -0.02 8.07 9.36
N SER A 226 -0.31 9.22 8.75
CA SER A 226 0.54 10.41 8.77
C SER A 226 -0.25 11.65 9.15
N THR A 227 0.41 12.66 9.70
CA THR A 227 -0.23 13.98 9.83
C THR A 227 -0.26 14.66 8.46
N PHE A 228 -1.26 15.54 8.25
CA PHE A 228 -1.40 16.31 7.02
C PHE A 228 -0.11 17.00 6.58
N TYR A 229 0.56 17.71 7.49
CA TYR A 229 1.79 18.43 7.14
C TYR A 229 2.98 17.49 6.86
N LYS A 230 3.07 16.34 7.53
CA LYS A 230 4.09 15.34 7.23
C LYS A 230 3.89 14.75 5.83
N TYR A 231 2.65 14.42 5.49
CA TYR A 231 2.28 13.91 4.16
C TYR A 231 2.57 14.96 3.07
N LEU A 232 2.14 16.21 3.28
CA LEU A 232 2.38 17.33 2.35
C LEU A 232 3.87 17.56 2.12
N ASN A 233 4.66 17.59 3.19
CA ASN A 233 6.11 17.78 3.10
C ASN A 233 6.80 16.61 2.40
N GLN A 234 6.34 15.38 2.62
CA GLN A 234 6.88 14.23 1.91
C GLN A 234 6.65 14.35 0.40
N LYS A 235 5.45 14.74 -0.04
CA LYS A 235 5.15 14.99 -1.46
C LYS A 235 6.03 16.08 -2.07
N ARG A 236 6.23 17.16 -1.33
CA ARG A 236 7.13 18.26 -1.75
C ARG A 236 8.58 17.80 -1.89
N ILE A 237 9.07 16.96 -0.95
CA ILE A 237 10.42 16.40 -1.01
C ILE A 237 10.57 15.43 -2.19
N GLU A 238 9.58 14.57 -2.45
CA GLU A 238 9.60 13.67 -3.61
C GLU A 238 9.64 14.46 -4.93
N PHE A 239 8.84 15.50 -5.04
CA PHE A 239 8.87 16.39 -6.20
C PHE A 239 10.21 17.13 -6.34
N ALA A 240 10.74 17.65 -5.24
CA ALA A 240 12.05 18.30 -5.21
C ALA A 240 13.17 17.36 -5.68
N LYS A 241 13.15 16.09 -5.26
CA LYS A 241 14.10 15.08 -5.73
C LYS A 241 14.02 14.88 -7.24
N THR A 242 12.81 14.83 -7.80
CA THR A 242 12.61 14.70 -9.25
C THR A 242 13.16 15.91 -10.01
N LEU A 243 12.95 17.13 -9.50
CA LEU A 243 13.49 18.34 -10.13
C LEU A 243 15.03 18.40 -10.07
N LEU A 244 15.63 17.90 -8.98
CA LEU A 244 17.09 17.86 -8.79
C LEU A 244 17.80 16.79 -9.60
N GLN A 245 17.08 15.91 -10.31
CA GLN A 245 17.68 15.00 -11.30
C GLN A 245 18.16 15.75 -12.54
N ASP A 246 17.66 16.95 -12.80
CA ASP A 246 18.18 17.84 -13.84
C ASP A 246 19.43 18.57 -13.32
N PRO A 247 20.64 18.33 -13.87
CA PRO A 247 21.87 18.98 -13.43
C PRO A 247 21.88 20.52 -13.61
N GLY A 248 20.94 21.04 -14.41
CA GLY A 248 20.78 22.49 -14.65
C GLY A 248 19.96 23.19 -13.57
N VAL A 249 19.37 22.48 -12.64
CA VAL A 249 18.47 23.05 -11.62
C VAL A 249 19.16 23.11 -10.26
N SER A 250 19.21 24.30 -9.66
CA SER A 250 19.80 24.48 -8.34
C SER A 250 18.80 24.19 -7.20
N VAL A 251 19.33 23.82 -6.02
CA VAL A 251 18.52 23.61 -4.79
C VAL A 251 17.71 24.86 -4.45
N THR A 252 18.27 26.05 -4.69
CA THR A 252 17.57 27.32 -4.43
C THR A 252 16.37 27.49 -5.35
N GLU A 253 16.50 27.19 -6.64
CA GLU A 253 15.37 27.25 -7.59
C GLU A 253 14.27 26.25 -7.24
N VAL A 254 14.64 25.05 -6.80
CA VAL A 254 13.66 24.04 -6.34
C VAL A 254 12.92 24.49 -5.09
N ALA A 255 13.58 25.18 -4.17
CA ALA A 255 12.96 25.67 -2.94
C ALA A 255 11.89 26.76 -3.17
N PHE A 256 11.91 27.41 -4.33
CA PHE A 256 10.91 28.42 -4.74
C PHE A 256 9.80 27.89 -5.65
N LYS A 257 9.84 26.62 -6.01
CA LYS A 257 8.80 25.91 -6.79
C LYS A 257 7.89 25.09 -5.88
#